data_a5c1cebf7f2591369fdd1e79d9c07fe5
#
_entry.id   a5c1cebf7f2591369fdd1e79d9c07fe5
#
_cell.length_a   1.000
_cell.length_b   1.000
_cell.length_c   1.000
_cell.angle_alpha   90.00
_cell.angle_beta   90.00
_cell.angle_gamma   90.00
#
_symmetry.space_group_name_H-M   'P 1'
#
loop_
_entity.id
_entity.type
_entity.pdbx_description
1 polymer ?
#
loop_
_entity_poly.entity_id
_entity_poly.type
_entity_poly.pdbx_seq_one_letter_code
_entity_poly.pdbx_strand_id
1 'polypeptide(L)'
;MDRTLILVKPDAFARGLSGEIIARFERKGLKLVALRHMTVTRELAERHYAEHSERPFFGELVDFITSGPIVAMVLEGTDAVKAARQVIGATNPLEAAPGTIRGDFAIEMGANMVHGSDSAESAAREASLFFEGL
;
A
#
# COMPACT_ATOMS: atom_id res chain seq x y z
N MET A 1 12.67 14.36 -7.18
CA MET A 1 12.26 13.52 -6.05
C MET A 1 11.28 12.47 -6.51
N ASP A 2 11.50 11.25 -6.06
CA ASP A 2 10.62 10.15 -6.41
C ASP A 2 9.39 10.13 -5.53
N ARG A 3 8.31 9.55 -6.05
CA ARG A 3 7.06 9.36 -5.33
C ARG A 3 6.62 7.91 -5.38
N THR A 4 5.88 7.47 -4.37
CA THR A 4 5.32 6.12 -4.32
C THR A 4 3.91 6.16 -3.73
N LEU A 5 3.06 5.24 -4.18
CA LEU A 5 1.72 5.09 -3.61
C LEU A 5 1.74 4.03 -2.53
N ILE A 6 1.17 4.37 -1.39
CA ILE A 6 1.00 3.45 -0.27
C ILE A 6 -0.49 3.36 0.04
N LEU A 7 -0.96 2.14 0.27
CA LEU A 7 -2.31 1.91 0.76
C LEU A 7 -2.24 1.18 2.09
N VAL A 8 -2.85 1.76 3.12
CA VAL A 8 -3.13 1.05 4.37
C VAL A 8 -4.39 0.25 4.10
N LYS A 9 -4.27 -1.07 4.01
CA LYS A 9 -5.37 -1.94 3.58
C LYS A 9 -6.44 -2.09 4.66
N PRO A 10 -7.61 -2.62 4.31
CA PRO A 10 -8.72 -2.72 5.26
C PRO A 10 -8.39 -3.47 6.54
N ASP A 11 -7.56 -4.51 6.49
CA ASP A 11 -7.15 -5.27 7.66
C ASP A 11 -6.37 -4.42 8.66
N ALA A 12 -5.43 -3.62 8.17
CA ALA A 12 -4.65 -2.73 9.02
C ALA A 12 -5.49 -1.58 9.57
N PHE A 13 -6.33 -1.00 8.71
CA PHE A 13 -7.22 0.07 9.12
C PHE A 13 -8.16 -0.39 10.24
N ALA A 14 -8.79 -1.57 10.06
CA ALA A 14 -9.72 -2.12 11.03
C ALA A 14 -9.06 -2.41 12.38
N ARG A 15 -7.76 -2.75 12.38
CA ARG A 15 -7.00 -3.01 13.60
C ARG A 15 -6.48 -1.73 14.26
N GLY A 16 -6.75 -0.56 13.71
CA GLY A 16 -6.32 0.71 14.27
C GLY A 16 -4.82 0.97 14.09
N LEU A 17 -4.21 0.41 13.05
CA LEU A 17 -2.76 0.50 12.83
C LEU A 17 -2.36 1.56 11.79
N SER A 18 -3.32 2.33 11.26
CA SER A 18 -3.01 3.35 10.25
C SER A 18 -1.96 4.35 10.74
N GLY A 19 -2.13 4.85 11.95
CA GLY A 19 -1.19 5.83 12.52
C GLY A 19 0.21 5.27 12.71
N GLU A 20 0.31 4.03 13.15
CA GLU A 20 1.60 3.36 13.33
C GLU A 20 2.31 3.19 11.98
N ILE A 21 1.56 2.79 10.95
CA ILE A 21 2.11 2.60 9.61
C ILE A 21 2.61 3.92 9.04
N ILE A 22 1.80 4.98 9.14
CA ILE A 22 2.19 6.32 8.66
C ILE A 22 3.45 6.78 9.39
N ALA A 23 3.49 6.61 10.71
CA ALA A 23 4.63 7.02 11.52
C ALA A 23 5.93 6.32 11.08
N ARG A 24 5.87 5.05 10.71
CA ARG A 24 7.05 4.32 10.26
C ARG A 24 7.63 4.89 8.98
N PHE A 25 6.77 5.28 8.03
CA PHE A 25 7.25 5.91 6.80
C PHE A 25 7.85 7.30 7.08
N GLU A 26 7.22 8.06 7.94
CA GLU A 26 7.73 9.39 8.30
C GLU A 26 9.07 9.29 9.04
N ARG A 27 9.21 8.36 9.94
CA ARG A 27 10.48 8.14 10.67
C ARG A 27 11.60 7.67 9.73
N LYS A 28 11.25 6.97 8.64
CA LYS A 28 12.22 6.57 7.63
C LYS A 28 12.76 7.78 6.87
N GLY A 29 12.04 8.90 6.87
CA GLY A 29 12.43 10.12 6.19
C GLY A 29 11.64 10.40 4.92
N LEU A 30 10.57 9.65 4.68
CA LEU A 30 9.69 9.88 3.53
C LEU A 30 8.67 10.95 3.88
N LYS A 31 8.46 11.89 2.95
CA LYS A 31 7.55 13.00 3.16
C LYS A 31 6.14 12.65 2.69
N LEU A 32 5.16 12.89 3.53
CA LEU A 32 3.75 12.70 3.18
C LEU A 32 3.30 13.86 2.30
N VAL A 33 2.96 13.58 1.06
CA VAL A 33 2.55 14.59 0.07
C VAL A 33 1.03 14.67 -0.05
N ALA A 34 0.35 13.52 0.03
CA ALA A 34 -1.11 13.45 -0.06
C ALA A 34 -1.60 12.29 0.78
N LEU A 35 -2.79 12.45 1.35
CA LEU A 35 -3.41 11.42 2.18
C LEU A 35 -4.92 11.49 2.01
N ARG A 36 -5.56 10.32 1.91
CA ARG A 36 -6.99 10.24 1.72
C ARG A 36 -7.56 9.01 2.43
N HIS A 37 -8.52 9.23 3.31
CA HIS A 37 -9.32 8.18 3.90
C HIS A 37 -10.49 7.89 2.96
N MET A 38 -10.67 6.65 2.53
CA MET A 38 -11.67 6.31 1.53
C MET A 38 -12.03 4.83 1.57
N THR A 39 -13.15 4.49 0.92
CA THR A 39 -13.48 3.10 0.60
C THR A 39 -13.30 2.96 -0.91
N VAL A 40 -12.51 1.97 -1.31
CA VAL A 40 -12.21 1.75 -2.73
C VAL A 40 -13.44 1.18 -3.43
N THR A 41 -13.82 1.77 -4.57
CA THR A 41 -14.89 1.22 -5.39
C THR A 41 -14.38 -0.01 -6.14
N ARG A 42 -15.30 -0.88 -6.53
CA ARG A 42 -14.90 -2.07 -7.29
C ARG A 42 -14.22 -1.69 -8.60
N GLU A 43 -14.71 -0.66 -9.27
CA GLU A 43 -14.09 -0.17 -10.51
C GLU A 43 -12.65 0.28 -10.29
N LEU A 44 -12.40 1.07 -9.24
CA LEU A 44 -11.05 1.53 -8.92
C LEU A 44 -10.15 0.35 -8.57
N ALA A 45 -10.66 -0.60 -7.78
CA ALA A 45 -9.89 -1.80 -7.41
C ALA A 45 -9.49 -2.61 -8.64
N GLU A 46 -10.40 -2.78 -9.58
CA GLU A 46 -10.11 -3.51 -10.82
C GLU A 46 -9.06 -2.80 -11.66
N ARG A 47 -9.10 -1.48 -11.71
CA ARG A 47 -8.09 -0.69 -12.41
C ARG A 47 -6.72 -0.75 -11.71
N HIS A 48 -6.73 -0.72 -10.39
CA HIS A 48 -5.50 -0.81 -9.60
C HIS A 48 -4.80 -2.15 -9.81
N TYR A 49 -5.57 -3.24 -9.84
CA TYR A 49 -5.05 -4.59 -10.03
C TYR A 49 -5.11 -5.07 -11.49
N ALA A 50 -5.23 -4.16 -12.46
CA ALA A 50 -5.41 -4.51 -13.87
C ALA A 50 -4.32 -5.45 -14.41
N GLU A 51 -3.08 -5.32 -13.94
CA GLU A 51 -1.98 -6.20 -14.33
C GLU A 51 -2.22 -7.66 -13.95
N HIS A 52 -3.10 -7.90 -12.99
CA HIS A 52 -3.43 -9.23 -12.47
C HIS A 52 -4.80 -9.74 -12.95
N SER A 53 -5.45 -9.04 -13.89
CA SER A 53 -6.82 -9.36 -14.31
C SER A 53 -7.00 -10.79 -14.81
N GLU A 54 -5.95 -11.40 -15.37
CA GLU A 54 -5.97 -12.78 -15.85
C GLU A 54 -5.57 -13.80 -14.77
N ARG A 55 -5.20 -13.34 -13.57
CA ARG A 55 -4.74 -14.22 -12.51
C ARG A 55 -5.92 -14.80 -11.73
N PRO A 56 -5.80 -16.07 -11.26
CA PRO A 56 -6.88 -16.67 -10.47
C PRO A 56 -7.24 -15.90 -9.20
N PHE A 57 -6.27 -15.23 -8.60
CA PHE A 57 -6.48 -14.49 -7.35
C PHE A 57 -7.00 -13.06 -7.54
N PHE A 58 -7.25 -12.62 -8.78
CA PHE A 58 -7.71 -11.25 -9.06
C PHE A 58 -8.97 -10.90 -8.28
N GLY A 59 -9.97 -11.78 -8.32
CA GLY A 59 -11.24 -11.56 -7.62
C GLY A 59 -11.05 -11.40 -6.11
N GLU A 60 -10.17 -12.20 -5.52
CA GLU A 60 -9.88 -12.13 -4.09
C GLU A 60 -9.21 -10.81 -3.72
N LEU A 61 -8.27 -10.33 -4.55
CA LEU A 61 -7.62 -9.04 -4.34
C LEU A 61 -8.64 -7.90 -4.37
N VAL A 62 -9.54 -7.91 -5.36
CA VAL A 62 -10.58 -6.89 -5.50
C VAL A 62 -11.55 -6.95 -4.31
N ASP A 63 -12.00 -8.14 -3.95
CA ASP A 63 -12.92 -8.33 -2.82
C ASP A 63 -12.28 -7.82 -1.52
N PHE A 64 -11.02 -8.11 -1.30
CA PHE A 64 -10.34 -7.72 -0.07
C PHE A 64 -10.17 -6.20 0.04
N ILE A 65 -9.66 -5.57 -1.01
CA ILE A 65 -9.39 -4.12 -0.96
C ILE A 65 -10.67 -3.28 -0.87
N THR A 66 -11.80 -3.82 -1.32
CA THR A 66 -13.09 -3.14 -1.26
C THR A 66 -13.88 -3.47 0.01
N SER A 67 -13.34 -4.33 0.88
CA SER A 67 -14.10 -4.85 2.04
C SER A 67 -14.26 -3.86 3.18
N GLY A 68 -13.53 -2.75 3.18
CA GLY A 68 -13.64 -1.74 4.23
C GLY A 68 -12.80 -0.52 3.89
N PRO A 69 -12.82 0.48 4.78
CA PRO A 69 -12.04 1.71 4.55
C PRO A 69 -10.54 1.46 4.50
N ILE A 70 -9.86 2.31 3.74
CA ILE A 70 -8.41 2.31 3.62
C ILE A 70 -7.89 3.73 3.83
N VAL A 71 -6.57 3.85 3.97
CA VAL A 71 -5.89 5.14 3.85
C VAL A 71 -4.95 5.04 2.65
N ALA A 72 -5.16 5.89 1.66
CA ALA A 72 -4.27 6.02 0.51
C ALA A 72 -3.35 7.20 0.75
N MET A 73 -2.07 7.08 0.41
CA MET A 73 -1.14 8.19 0.56
C MET A 73 -0.06 8.15 -0.52
N VAL A 74 0.47 9.33 -0.82
CA VAL A 74 1.62 9.47 -1.69
C VAL A 74 2.78 9.97 -0.83
N LEU A 75 3.88 9.24 -0.89
CA LEU A 75 5.11 9.58 -0.19
C LEU A 75 6.18 10.01 -1.19
N GLU A 76 7.02 10.95 -0.78
CA GLU A 76 8.07 11.51 -1.62
C GLU A 76 9.42 11.43 -0.91
N GLY A 77 10.46 11.12 -1.67
CA GLY A 77 11.82 11.09 -1.16
C GLY A 77 12.79 10.51 -2.19
N THR A 78 14.06 10.50 -1.85
CA THR A 78 15.09 9.84 -2.66
C THR A 78 14.84 8.34 -2.65
N ASP A 79 14.77 7.72 -3.82
CA ASP A 79 14.49 6.30 -3.95
C ASP A 79 13.21 5.88 -3.17
N ALA A 80 12.16 6.68 -3.28
CA ALA A 80 10.95 6.50 -2.46
C ALA A 80 10.36 5.10 -2.55
N VAL A 81 10.28 4.52 -3.75
CA VAL A 81 9.73 3.17 -3.93
C VAL A 81 10.54 2.15 -3.12
N LYS A 82 11.85 2.18 -3.29
CA LYS A 82 12.74 1.23 -2.60
C LYS A 82 12.73 1.45 -1.08
N ALA A 83 12.80 2.71 -0.65
CA ALA A 83 12.78 3.04 0.77
C ALA A 83 11.48 2.59 1.43
N ALA A 84 10.35 2.85 0.78
CA ALA A 84 9.05 2.44 1.30
C ALA A 84 8.96 0.91 1.39
N ARG A 85 9.45 0.20 0.38
CA ARG A 85 9.40 -1.26 0.41
C ARG A 85 10.29 -1.87 1.50
N GLN A 86 11.39 -1.21 1.85
CA GLN A 86 12.19 -1.63 3.01
C GLN A 86 11.40 -1.52 4.31
N VAL A 87 10.62 -0.47 4.47
CA VAL A 87 9.76 -0.28 5.65
C VAL A 87 8.65 -1.32 5.70
N ILE A 88 8.08 -1.65 4.54
CA ILE A 88 6.98 -2.60 4.41
C ILE A 88 7.43 -4.03 4.71
N GLY A 89 8.55 -4.45 4.17
CA GLY A 89 9.05 -5.81 4.31
C GLY A 89 8.62 -6.72 3.15
N ALA A 90 9.09 -7.97 3.19
CA ALA A 90 8.80 -8.96 2.17
C ALA A 90 7.30 -9.18 1.99
N THR A 91 6.88 -9.52 0.77
CA THR A 91 5.47 -9.73 0.45
C THR A 91 4.82 -10.79 1.34
N ASN A 92 5.54 -11.89 1.57
CA ASN A 92 5.07 -12.91 2.52
C ASN A 92 5.45 -12.47 3.94
N PRO A 93 4.48 -12.20 4.82
CA PRO A 93 4.78 -11.73 6.17
C PRO A 93 5.70 -12.65 6.98
N LEU A 94 5.62 -13.95 6.76
CA LEU A 94 6.47 -14.91 7.49
C LEU A 94 7.93 -14.84 7.06
N GLU A 95 8.21 -14.26 5.91
CA GLU A 95 9.58 -14.03 5.42
C GLU A 95 10.03 -12.59 5.66
N ALA A 96 9.14 -11.72 6.10
CA ALA A 96 9.47 -10.33 6.38
C ALA A 96 10.25 -10.21 7.68
N ALA A 97 11.32 -9.41 7.66
CA ALA A 97 12.16 -9.23 8.84
C ALA A 97 11.42 -8.51 9.96
N PRO A 98 11.69 -8.87 11.23
CA PRO A 98 11.20 -8.08 12.34
C PRO A 98 11.65 -6.62 12.20
N GLY A 99 10.79 -5.69 12.59
CA GLY A 99 11.02 -4.27 12.41
C GLY A 99 10.35 -3.71 11.17
N THR A 100 10.00 -4.56 10.19
CA THR A 100 9.20 -4.14 9.05
C THR A 100 7.71 -4.19 9.44
N ILE A 101 6.87 -3.49 8.68
CA ILE A 101 5.44 -3.47 8.95
C ILE A 101 4.87 -4.90 8.89
N ARG A 102 5.15 -5.62 7.83
CA ARG A 102 4.63 -6.98 7.67
C ARG A 102 5.24 -7.94 8.67
N GLY A 103 6.53 -7.79 8.97
CA GLY A 103 7.19 -8.65 9.95
C GLY A 103 6.64 -8.48 11.36
N ASP A 104 6.25 -7.26 11.72
CA ASP A 104 5.74 -6.97 13.06
C ASP A 104 4.24 -7.25 13.21
N PHE A 105 3.44 -7.04 12.18
CA PHE A 105 1.98 -7.00 12.34
C PHE A 105 1.20 -8.00 11.51
N ALA A 106 1.78 -8.60 10.49
CA ALA A 106 1.06 -9.49 9.58
C ALA A 106 1.53 -10.94 9.72
N ILE A 107 0.64 -11.88 9.38
CA ILE A 107 0.93 -13.31 9.39
C ILE A 107 0.62 -13.92 8.02
N GLU A 108 -0.46 -13.48 7.39
CA GLU A 108 -0.98 -14.07 6.16
C GLU A 108 -0.71 -13.22 4.94
N MET A 109 -0.40 -13.84 3.80
CA MET A 109 -0.16 -13.12 2.55
C MET A 109 -1.40 -12.36 2.08
N GLY A 110 -2.57 -12.94 2.23
CA GLY A 110 -3.83 -12.32 1.80
C GLY A 110 -4.24 -11.12 2.65
N ALA A 111 -3.71 -11.01 3.85
CA ALA A 111 -4.00 -9.91 4.79
C ALA A 111 -2.67 -9.34 5.27
N ASN A 112 -1.89 -8.77 4.34
CA ASN A 112 -0.53 -8.31 4.64
C ASN A 112 -0.41 -6.80 4.86
N MET A 113 -1.47 -6.17 5.27
CA MET A 113 -1.54 -4.86 5.92
C MET A 113 -1.39 -3.65 5.02
N VAL A 114 -0.48 -3.67 4.07
CA VAL A 114 -0.08 -2.47 3.35
C VAL A 114 0.33 -2.82 1.92
N HIS A 115 0.05 -1.90 1.00
CA HIS A 115 0.51 -1.96 -0.38
C HIS A 115 1.52 -0.83 -0.58
N GLY A 116 2.59 -1.11 -1.31
CA GLY A 116 3.52 -0.11 -1.80
C GLY A 116 3.82 -0.39 -3.27
N SER A 117 3.92 0.66 -4.07
CA SER A 117 4.26 0.51 -5.48
C SER A 117 5.57 -0.25 -5.64
N ASP A 118 5.68 -1.08 -6.67
CA ASP A 118 6.87 -1.92 -6.88
C ASP A 118 7.88 -1.33 -7.86
N SER A 119 7.52 -0.24 -8.54
CA SER A 119 8.40 0.44 -9.48
C SER A 119 7.98 1.90 -9.66
N ALA A 120 8.84 2.70 -10.25
CA ALA A 120 8.52 4.09 -10.56
C ALA A 120 7.34 4.19 -11.52
N GLU A 121 7.25 3.28 -12.49
CA GLU A 121 6.13 3.25 -13.44
C GLU A 121 4.82 2.93 -12.75
N SER A 122 4.83 1.90 -11.90
CA SER A 122 3.64 1.54 -11.13
C SER A 122 3.24 2.67 -10.20
N ALA A 123 4.20 3.33 -9.56
CA ALA A 123 3.94 4.44 -8.67
C ALA A 123 3.21 5.58 -9.38
N ALA A 124 3.66 5.97 -10.57
CA ALA A 124 3.03 7.05 -11.33
C ALA A 124 1.61 6.69 -11.72
N ARG A 125 1.40 5.46 -12.22
CA ARG A 125 0.08 4.98 -12.62
C ARG A 125 -0.87 4.91 -11.42
N GLU A 126 -0.41 4.33 -10.35
CA GLU A 126 -1.23 4.13 -9.15
C GLU A 126 -1.58 5.45 -8.47
N ALA A 127 -0.62 6.37 -8.38
CA ALA A 127 -0.89 7.69 -7.81
C ALA A 127 -1.98 8.43 -8.61
N SER A 128 -1.96 8.33 -9.93
CA SER A 128 -2.97 8.94 -10.79
C SER A 128 -4.35 8.35 -10.58
N LEU A 129 -4.45 7.05 -10.27
CA LEU A 129 -5.72 6.39 -10.01
C LEU A 129 -6.37 6.88 -8.71
N PHE A 130 -5.57 7.11 -7.68
CA PHE A 130 -6.08 7.47 -6.34
C PHE A 130 -6.09 8.97 -6.09
N PHE A 131 -5.25 9.73 -6.77
CA PHE A 131 -5.12 11.18 -6.57
C PHE A 131 -5.02 11.88 -7.93
N GLU A 132 -6.09 12.51 -8.36
CA GLU A 132 -6.06 13.31 -9.57
C GLU A 132 -5.01 14.41 -9.47
N GLY A 133 -4.20 14.57 -10.51
CA GLY A 133 -3.23 15.63 -10.58
C GLY A 133 -1.88 15.32 -9.92
N LEU A 134 -1.71 14.10 -9.42
CA LEU A 134 -0.42 13.69 -8.82
C LEU A 134 0.34 12.65 -9.72
#